data_15538bf3efec3cf9341a429b0ce553b3
#
_entry.id   15538bf3efec3cf9341a429b0ce553b3
#
_cell.length_a   1.000
_cell.length_b   1.000
_cell.length_c   1.000
_cell.angle_alpha   90.00
_cell.angle_beta   90.00
_cell.angle_gamma   90.00
#
_symmetry.space_group_name_H-M   'P 1'
#
loop_
_entity.id
_entity.type
_entity.pdbx_description
1 polymer ?
#
loop_
_entity_poly.entity_id
_entity_poly.type
_entity_poly.pdbx_seq_one_letter_code
_entity_poly.pdbx_strand_id
1 'polypeptide(L)'
;FGYVFWTILHDRGVIDLPLGIAAQTSYPLLPWIGVIALGYSVGPWFAKDRDPNVRAGLLWGTGLALLAAFVVLRVINGYGEPVPWQAGDSGLRTAMSFFNLTKYPPSADFVLFTLGIGTLLLASLERVPAGAARMLAVFGGAPLFFYLLHLYVLHLLNLGALYYAGANE
;
A
#
# COMPACT_ATOMS: atom_id res chain seq x y z
N PHE A 1 -25.28 -17.13 4.25
CA PHE A 1 -24.11 -17.54 3.43
C PHE A 1 -23.59 -16.38 2.55
N GLY A 2 -24.46 -15.62 1.86
CA GLY A 2 -24.03 -14.53 0.97
C GLY A 2 -23.27 -13.42 1.67
N TYR A 3 -23.70 -12.99 2.85
CA TYR A 3 -23.00 -11.97 3.66
C TYR A 3 -21.58 -12.41 4.05
N VAL A 4 -21.42 -13.62 4.59
CA VAL A 4 -20.11 -14.16 5.00
C VAL A 4 -19.15 -14.24 3.81
N PHE A 5 -19.64 -14.76 2.68
CA PHE A 5 -18.85 -14.86 1.46
C PHE A 5 -18.42 -13.48 0.94
N TRP A 6 -19.35 -12.51 0.91
CA TRP A 6 -19.06 -11.14 0.48
C TRP A 6 -18.06 -10.43 1.40
N THR A 7 -18.21 -10.61 2.72
CA THR A 7 -17.31 -10.04 3.72
C THR A 7 -15.88 -10.60 3.60
N ILE A 8 -15.72 -11.87 3.26
CA ILE A 8 -14.38 -12.46 3.05
C ILE A 8 -13.77 -11.95 1.73
N LEU A 9 -14.57 -11.78 0.68
CA LEU A 9 -14.05 -11.43 -0.63
C LEU A 9 -13.85 -9.93 -0.82
N HIS A 10 -14.78 -9.10 -0.39
CA HIS A 10 -14.85 -7.72 -0.81
C HIS A 10 -14.86 -6.72 0.34
N ASP A 11 -15.66 -6.97 1.37
CA ASP A 11 -15.89 -6.01 2.44
C ASP A 11 -15.16 -6.36 3.73
N ARG A 12 -15.03 -5.35 4.57
CA ARG A 12 -14.61 -5.52 5.94
C ARG A 12 -15.85 -5.75 6.81
N GLY A 13 -15.81 -6.75 7.69
CA GLY A 13 -16.96 -7.01 8.56
C GLY A 13 -16.68 -8.01 9.67
N VAL A 14 -17.67 -8.22 10.52
CA VAL A 14 -17.64 -9.20 11.58
C VAL A 14 -18.51 -10.39 11.18
N ILE A 15 -17.96 -11.58 11.30
CA ILE A 15 -18.62 -12.85 11.03
C ILE A 15 -18.85 -13.52 12.40
N ASP A 16 -20.11 -13.73 12.76
CA ASP A 16 -20.46 -14.48 13.95
C ASP A 16 -20.31 -15.98 13.67
N LEU A 17 -19.41 -16.62 14.39
CA LEU A 17 -19.16 -18.05 14.33
C LEU A 17 -19.97 -18.77 15.42
N PRO A 18 -20.20 -20.08 15.26
CA PRO A 18 -20.77 -20.90 16.33
C PRO A 18 -19.99 -20.74 17.64
N LEU A 19 -20.62 -20.94 18.77
CA LEU A 19 -20.06 -20.80 20.13
C LEU A 19 -19.84 -19.36 20.61
N GLY A 20 -20.45 -18.36 19.95
CA GLY A 20 -20.32 -16.96 20.35
C GLY A 20 -18.98 -16.30 20.01
N ILE A 21 -18.22 -16.89 19.10
CA ILE A 21 -16.94 -16.35 18.64
C ILE A 21 -17.22 -15.39 17.48
N ALA A 22 -16.76 -14.15 17.59
CA ALA A 22 -16.79 -13.18 16.51
C ALA A 22 -15.43 -13.15 15.78
N ALA A 23 -15.42 -13.39 14.46
CA ALA A 23 -14.24 -13.26 13.61
C ALA A 23 -14.34 -11.98 12.80
N GLN A 24 -13.34 -11.10 12.90
CA GLN A 24 -13.28 -9.87 12.12
C GLN A 24 -12.44 -10.09 10.85
N THR A 25 -13.04 -9.87 9.69
CA THR A 25 -12.31 -9.83 8.41
C THR A 25 -11.76 -8.42 8.21
N SER A 26 -10.45 -8.28 8.19
CA SER A 26 -9.76 -7.00 7.98
C SER A 26 -9.14 -6.88 6.58
N TYR A 27 -8.95 -8.01 5.91
CA TYR A 27 -8.27 -8.11 4.61
C TYR A 27 -9.16 -8.85 3.60
N PRO A 28 -10.03 -8.14 2.88
CA PRO A 28 -10.79 -8.76 1.79
C PRO A 28 -9.85 -9.31 0.71
N LEU A 29 -10.16 -10.49 0.18
CA LEU A 29 -9.24 -11.23 -0.70
C LEU A 29 -9.19 -10.67 -2.12
N LEU A 30 -10.32 -10.21 -2.65
CA LEU A 30 -10.48 -9.85 -4.06
C LEU A 30 -9.52 -8.75 -4.54
N PRO A 31 -9.34 -7.63 -3.83
CA PRO A 31 -8.40 -6.60 -4.24
C PRO A 31 -6.95 -7.11 -4.31
N TRP A 32 -6.57 -7.99 -3.37
CA TRP A 32 -5.21 -8.54 -3.32
C TRP A 32 -4.97 -9.60 -4.39
N ILE A 33 -5.98 -10.38 -4.75
CA ILE A 33 -5.93 -11.27 -5.92
C ILE A 33 -5.70 -10.45 -7.19
N GLY A 34 -6.38 -9.30 -7.33
CA GLY A 34 -6.16 -8.37 -8.44
C GLY A 34 -4.72 -7.84 -8.49
N VAL A 35 -4.17 -7.42 -7.35
CA VAL A 35 -2.77 -6.95 -7.25
C VAL A 35 -1.77 -8.07 -7.61
N ILE A 36 -2.00 -9.29 -7.13
CA ILE A 36 -1.14 -10.44 -7.47
C ILE A 36 -1.22 -10.77 -8.96
N ALA A 37 -2.42 -10.75 -9.56
CA ALA A 37 -2.61 -10.98 -10.99
C ALA A 37 -1.90 -9.92 -11.84
N LEU A 38 -1.97 -8.64 -11.43
CA LEU A 38 -1.19 -7.55 -12.06
C LEU A 38 0.32 -7.80 -11.92
N GLY A 39 0.81 -8.18 -10.74
CA GLY A 39 2.21 -8.54 -10.53
C GLY A 39 2.65 -9.69 -11.44
N TYR A 40 1.82 -10.71 -11.60
CA TYR A 40 2.09 -11.82 -12.51
C TYR A 40 2.16 -11.36 -13.97
N SER A 41 1.27 -10.47 -14.40
CA SER A 41 1.21 -9.99 -15.78
C SER A 41 2.45 -9.17 -16.19
N VAL A 42 3.13 -8.54 -15.25
CA VAL A 42 4.39 -7.79 -15.50
C VAL A 42 5.63 -8.67 -15.38
N GLY A 43 5.49 -9.93 -14.96
CA GLY A 43 6.58 -10.89 -14.83
C GLY A 43 7.49 -11.00 -16.08
N PRO A 44 6.96 -11.03 -17.32
CA PRO A 44 7.74 -11.06 -18.55
C PRO A 44 8.70 -9.85 -18.72
N TRP A 45 8.47 -8.74 -18.04
CA TRP A 45 9.39 -7.59 -18.10
C TRP A 45 10.74 -7.89 -17.44
N PHE A 46 10.77 -8.86 -16.52
CA PHE A 46 11.94 -9.30 -15.77
C PHE A 46 12.61 -10.55 -16.33
N ALA A 47 12.22 -10.98 -17.55
CA ALA A 47 12.88 -12.08 -18.22
C ALA A 47 14.37 -11.78 -18.44
N LYS A 48 15.23 -12.80 -18.37
CA LYS A 48 16.70 -12.64 -18.41
C LYS A 48 17.22 -12.03 -19.72
N ASP A 49 16.51 -12.24 -20.80
CA ASP A 49 16.80 -11.74 -22.15
C ASP A 49 16.22 -10.35 -22.42
N ARG A 50 15.49 -9.78 -21.46
CA ARG A 50 14.86 -8.47 -21.65
C ARG A 50 15.88 -7.35 -21.46
N ASP A 51 15.92 -6.41 -22.42
CA ASP A 51 16.76 -5.22 -22.33
C ASP A 51 16.39 -4.40 -21.08
N PRO A 52 17.37 -4.10 -20.19
CA PRO A 52 17.14 -3.32 -18.97
C PRO A 52 16.57 -1.92 -19.24
N ASN A 53 16.93 -1.28 -20.37
CA ASN A 53 16.41 0.04 -20.72
C ASN A 53 14.91 -0.01 -21.10
N VAL A 54 14.52 -1.06 -21.84
CA VAL A 54 13.10 -1.29 -22.19
C VAL A 54 12.30 -1.57 -20.91
N ARG A 55 12.82 -2.40 -20.01
CA ARG A 55 12.18 -2.67 -18.72
C ARG A 55 12.04 -1.41 -17.89
N ALA A 56 13.10 -0.62 -17.76
CA ALA A 56 13.06 0.65 -17.03
C ALA A 56 12.02 1.61 -17.64
N GLY A 57 11.95 1.70 -18.97
CA GLY A 57 10.93 2.51 -19.65
C GLY A 57 9.50 2.05 -19.36
N LEU A 58 9.25 0.75 -19.35
CA LEU A 58 7.94 0.17 -18.99
C LEU A 58 7.58 0.48 -17.52
N LEU A 59 8.53 0.33 -16.60
CA LEU A 59 8.30 0.62 -15.19
C LEU A 59 8.03 2.11 -14.96
N TRP A 60 8.83 3.02 -15.56
CA TRP A 60 8.60 4.46 -15.46
C TRP A 60 7.24 4.85 -16.06
N GLY A 61 6.93 4.35 -17.26
CA GLY A 61 5.64 4.64 -17.93
C GLY A 61 4.44 4.15 -17.11
N THR A 62 4.51 2.93 -16.60
CA THR A 62 3.43 2.36 -15.78
C THR A 62 3.29 3.09 -14.46
N GLY A 63 4.38 3.36 -13.75
CA GLY A 63 4.34 4.08 -12.48
C GLY A 63 3.75 5.47 -12.63
N LEU A 64 4.15 6.22 -13.66
CA LEU A 64 3.59 7.54 -13.96
C LEU A 64 2.11 7.46 -14.37
N ALA A 65 1.72 6.46 -15.17
CA ALA A 65 0.33 6.27 -15.56
C ALA A 65 -0.58 5.96 -14.35
N LEU A 66 -0.11 5.11 -13.41
CA LEU A 66 -0.83 4.81 -12.18
C LEU A 66 -0.99 6.06 -11.30
N LEU A 67 0.07 6.86 -11.13
CA LEU A 67 -0.02 8.10 -10.36
C LEU A 67 -0.89 9.15 -11.06
N ALA A 68 -0.85 9.25 -12.39
CA ALA A 68 -1.74 10.13 -13.13
C ALA A 68 -3.20 9.70 -12.95
N ALA A 69 -3.50 8.40 -13.04
CA ALA A 69 -4.83 7.87 -12.79
C ALA A 69 -5.29 8.18 -11.34
N PHE A 70 -4.42 7.98 -10.35
CA PHE A 70 -4.68 8.38 -8.97
C PHE A 70 -5.05 9.86 -8.87
N VAL A 71 -4.24 10.75 -9.42
CA VAL A 71 -4.49 12.21 -9.35
C VAL A 71 -5.83 12.55 -10.02
N VAL A 72 -6.11 11.97 -11.18
CA VAL A 72 -7.38 12.21 -11.90
C VAL A 72 -8.57 11.78 -11.05
N LEU A 73 -8.58 10.55 -10.54
CA LEU A 73 -9.69 10.06 -9.71
C LEU A 73 -9.84 10.89 -8.43
N ARG A 74 -8.72 11.22 -7.79
CA ARG A 74 -8.72 11.97 -6.55
C ARG A 74 -9.20 13.42 -6.74
N VAL A 75 -8.87 14.05 -7.87
CA VAL A 75 -9.37 15.39 -8.20
C VAL A 75 -10.87 15.37 -8.54
N ILE A 76 -11.34 14.35 -9.26
CA ILE A 76 -12.77 14.16 -9.53
C ILE A 76 -13.55 13.97 -8.22
N ASN A 77 -12.92 13.36 -7.20
CA ASN A 77 -13.46 13.21 -5.84
C ASN A 77 -14.83 12.53 -5.77
N GLY A 78 -15.19 11.77 -6.80
CA GLY A 78 -16.47 11.08 -6.92
C GLY A 78 -16.38 9.56 -6.94
N TYR A 79 -15.18 9.02 -7.18
CA TYR A 79 -14.89 7.59 -7.25
C TYR A 79 -13.43 7.32 -6.86
N GLY A 80 -13.15 6.13 -6.38
CA GLY A 80 -11.79 5.68 -6.05
C GLY A 80 -11.49 5.66 -4.56
N GLU A 81 -12.15 6.51 -3.79
CA GLU A 81 -12.00 6.59 -2.33
C GLU A 81 -13.38 6.73 -1.67
N PRO A 82 -13.72 5.92 -0.64
CA PRO A 82 -14.99 6.01 0.05
C PRO A 82 -15.16 7.32 0.83
N VAL A 83 -14.06 7.96 1.25
CA VAL A 83 -14.08 9.24 1.95
C VAL A 83 -13.55 10.35 1.04
N PRO A 84 -14.43 11.23 0.52
CA PRO A 84 -14.00 12.37 -0.28
C PRO A 84 -13.04 13.27 0.50
N TRP A 85 -12.02 13.80 -0.18
CA TRP A 85 -11.16 14.79 0.43
C TRP A 85 -11.85 16.16 0.50
N GLN A 86 -11.48 16.95 1.50
CA GLN A 86 -12.01 18.28 1.74
C GLN A 86 -10.87 19.28 1.91
N ALA A 87 -11.11 20.52 1.47
CA ALA A 87 -10.19 21.61 1.76
C ALA A 87 -10.23 21.92 3.27
N GLY A 88 -9.07 21.97 3.89
CA GLY A 88 -8.89 22.34 5.28
C GLY A 88 -8.50 23.81 5.43
N ASP A 89 -8.38 24.27 6.69
CA ASP A 89 -8.02 25.65 7.06
C ASP A 89 -6.59 26.04 6.61
N SER A 90 -5.78 25.09 6.17
CA SER A 90 -4.43 25.31 5.67
C SER A 90 -4.10 24.36 4.52
N GLY A 91 -3.12 24.74 3.67
CA GLY A 91 -2.64 23.88 2.59
C GLY A 91 -2.14 22.53 3.09
N LEU A 92 -1.52 22.47 4.27
CA LEU A 92 -1.10 21.22 4.89
C LEU A 92 -2.30 20.31 5.22
N ARG A 93 -3.34 20.86 5.84
CA ARG A 93 -4.56 20.08 6.16
C ARG A 93 -5.27 19.59 4.89
N THR A 94 -5.32 20.44 3.86
CA THR A 94 -5.84 20.05 2.54
C THR A 94 -5.02 18.91 1.94
N ALA A 95 -3.69 19.00 1.97
CA ALA A 95 -2.82 17.91 1.49
C ALA A 95 -2.98 16.62 2.31
N MET A 96 -3.08 16.72 3.63
CA MET A 96 -3.36 15.56 4.49
C MET A 96 -4.70 14.91 4.15
N SER A 97 -5.75 15.70 3.89
CA SER A 97 -7.06 15.18 3.45
C SER A 97 -6.96 14.53 2.07
N PHE A 98 -6.21 15.12 1.14
CA PHE A 98 -6.01 14.58 -0.20
C PHE A 98 -5.30 13.22 -0.20
N PHE A 99 -4.28 13.04 0.65
CA PHE A 99 -3.52 11.79 0.79
C PHE A 99 -4.06 10.85 1.86
N ASN A 100 -5.19 11.16 2.47
CA ASN A 100 -5.85 10.25 3.40
C ASN A 100 -6.60 9.16 2.61
N LEU A 101 -5.94 8.03 2.41
CA LEU A 101 -6.42 6.93 1.58
C LEU A 101 -6.81 5.72 2.42
N THR A 102 -7.93 5.10 2.08
CA THR A 102 -8.45 3.94 2.80
C THR A 102 -7.70 2.68 2.41
N LYS A 103 -7.08 2.05 3.39
CA LYS A 103 -6.32 0.80 3.24
C LYS A 103 -7.17 -0.46 3.48
N TYR A 104 -8.24 -0.37 4.25
CA TYR A 104 -9.04 -1.52 4.69
C TYR A 104 -10.54 -1.26 4.55
N PRO A 105 -11.22 -1.79 3.53
CA PRO A 105 -10.68 -2.44 2.33
C PRO A 105 -9.84 -1.45 1.50
N PRO A 106 -8.87 -1.93 0.71
CA PRO A 106 -8.03 -1.02 -0.06
C PRO A 106 -8.87 -0.33 -1.15
N SER A 107 -8.88 0.98 -1.11
CA SER A 107 -9.53 1.81 -2.12
C SER A 107 -8.78 1.77 -3.46
N ALA A 108 -9.45 2.11 -4.56
CA ALA A 108 -8.79 2.20 -5.86
C ALA A 108 -7.67 3.25 -5.83
N ASP A 109 -7.91 4.38 -5.18
CA ASP A 109 -6.90 5.44 -5.01
C ASP A 109 -5.70 4.96 -4.21
N PHE A 110 -5.91 4.19 -3.14
CA PHE A 110 -4.83 3.58 -2.37
C PHE A 110 -3.98 2.64 -3.22
N VAL A 111 -4.60 1.77 -4.02
CA VAL A 111 -3.90 0.82 -4.89
C VAL A 111 -3.12 1.55 -5.97
N LEU A 112 -3.73 2.51 -6.67
CA LEU A 112 -3.08 3.31 -7.72
C LEU A 112 -1.88 4.08 -7.19
N PHE A 113 -2.03 4.73 -6.04
CA PHE A 113 -0.96 5.51 -5.41
C PHE A 113 0.20 4.64 -4.96
N THR A 114 -0.08 3.56 -4.23
CA THR A 114 0.96 2.69 -3.68
C THR A 114 1.68 1.89 -4.76
N LEU A 115 0.96 1.34 -5.74
CA LEU A 115 1.57 0.64 -6.87
C LEU A 115 2.33 1.61 -7.78
N GLY A 116 1.81 2.82 -7.99
CA GLY A 116 2.49 3.85 -8.77
C GLY A 116 3.85 4.21 -8.17
N ILE A 117 3.89 4.56 -6.88
CA ILE A 117 5.15 4.83 -6.16
C ILE A 117 6.06 3.60 -6.15
N GLY A 118 5.51 2.42 -5.83
CA GLY A 118 6.28 1.17 -5.78
C GLY A 118 6.96 0.86 -7.12
N THR A 119 6.24 1.04 -8.23
CA THR A 119 6.77 0.81 -9.59
C THR A 119 7.86 1.82 -9.96
N LEU A 120 7.70 3.10 -9.60
CA LEU A 120 8.75 4.12 -9.82
C LEU A 120 9.99 3.86 -8.95
N LEU A 121 9.81 3.44 -7.69
CA LEU A 121 10.92 3.03 -6.84
C LEU A 121 11.66 1.83 -7.44
N LEU A 122 10.93 0.82 -7.94
CA LEU A 122 11.53 -0.34 -8.60
C LEU A 122 12.35 0.07 -9.83
N ALA A 123 11.81 0.95 -10.68
CA ALA A 123 12.54 1.51 -11.82
C ALA A 123 13.82 2.27 -11.40
N SER A 124 13.74 3.01 -10.30
CA SER A 124 14.87 3.78 -9.76
C SER A 124 15.95 2.85 -9.20
N LEU A 125 15.56 1.76 -8.51
CA LEU A 125 16.46 0.79 -7.92
C LEU A 125 17.28 0.02 -8.96
N GLU A 126 16.79 -0.12 -10.19
CA GLU A 126 17.57 -0.74 -11.28
C GLU A 126 18.82 0.07 -11.67
N ARG A 127 18.88 1.35 -11.34
CA ARG A 127 20.00 2.26 -11.63
C ARG A 127 20.90 2.50 -10.43
N VAL A 128 20.65 1.86 -9.31
CA VAL A 128 21.43 2.04 -8.08
C VAL A 128 22.81 1.38 -8.24
N PRO A 129 23.90 2.07 -7.86
CA PRO A 129 25.25 1.48 -7.89
C PRO A 129 25.35 0.19 -7.07
N ALA A 130 26.17 -0.75 -7.52
CA ALA A 130 26.30 -2.10 -6.93
C ALA A 130 26.60 -2.10 -5.42
N GLY A 131 27.30 -1.07 -4.91
CA GLY A 131 27.58 -0.91 -3.48
C GLY A 131 26.30 -0.65 -2.67
N ALA A 132 25.48 0.29 -3.11
CA ALA A 132 24.20 0.61 -2.48
C ALA A 132 23.18 -0.53 -2.69
N ALA A 133 23.16 -1.16 -3.86
CA ALA A 133 22.33 -2.32 -4.13
C ALA A 133 22.61 -3.48 -3.16
N ARG A 134 23.87 -3.77 -2.86
CA ARG A 134 24.26 -4.78 -1.86
C ARG A 134 23.76 -4.45 -0.46
N MET A 135 23.88 -3.19 -0.06
CA MET A 135 23.35 -2.74 1.24
C MET A 135 21.83 -2.93 1.33
N LEU A 136 21.09 -2.52 0.30
CA LEU A 136 19.64 -2.70 0.23
C LEU A 136 19.23 -4.18 0.18
N ALA A 137 20.01 -5.03 -0.48
CA ALA A 137 19.76 -6.47 -0.57
C ALA A 137 19.82 -7.17 0.80
N VAL A 138 20.60 -6.65 1.76
CA VAL A 138 20.62 -7.18 3.14
C VAL A 138 19.24 -7.02 3.79
N PHE A 139 18.62 -5.84 3.62
CA PHE A 139 17.26 -5.59 4.13
C PHE A 139 16.22 -6.47 3.42
N GLY A 140 16.30 -6.58 2.09
CA GLY A 140 15.43 -7.44 1.30
C GLY A 140 15.61 -8.94 1.57
N GLY A 141 16.79 -9.37 2.03
CA GLY A 141 17.10 -10.76 2.37
C GLY A 141 16.50 -11.23 3.71
N ALA A 142 16.10 -10.32 4.58
CA ALA A 142 15.59 -10.64 5.92
C ALA A 142 14.24 -9.92 6.21
N PRO A 143 13.22 -10.06 5.34
CA PRO A 143 11.99 -9.26 5.45
C PRO A 143 11.23 -9.54 6.76
N LEU A 144 11.18 -10.77 7.23
CA LEU A 144 10.50 -11.12 8.49
C LEU A 144 11.21 -10.49 9.70
N PHE A 145 12.54 -10.48 9.71
CA PHE A 145 13.30 -9.82 10.79
C PHE A 145 12.96 -8.33 10.87
N PHE A 146 12.99 -7.62 9.73
CA PHE A 146 12.65 -6.20 9.69
C PHE A 146 11.19 -5.93 10.01
N TYR A 147 10.28 -6.84 9.60
CA TYR A 147 8.88 -6.75 9.99
C TYR A 147 8.70 -6.84 11.50
N LEU A 148 9.34 -7.78 12.16
CA LEU A 148 9.27 -7.88 13.63
C LEU A 148 9.96 -6.70 14.31
N LEU A 149 11.18 -6.36 13.85
CA LEU A 149 11.94 -5.26 14.45
C LEU A 149 11.18 -3.93 14.41
N HIS A 150 10.55 -3.58 13.27
CA HIS A 150 9.82 -2.31 13.19
C HIS A 150 8.63 -2.25 14.15
N LEU A 151 7.94 -3.38 14.41
CA LEU A 151 6.86 -3.40 15.39
C LEU A 151 7.35 -3.06 16.80
N TYR A 152 8.49 -3.63 17.21
CA TYR A 152 9.11 -3.29 18.50
C TYR A 152 9.54 -1.82 18.55
N VAL A 153 10.20 -1.33 17.50
CA VAL A 153 10.62 0.07 17.42
C VAL A 153 9.44 1.02 17.50
N LEU A 154 8.37 0.78 16.73
CA LEU A 154 7.16 1.59 16.78
C LEU A 154 6.47 1.54 18.15
N HIS A 155 6.45 0.36 18.78
CA HIS A 155 5.89 0.22 20.12
C HIS A 155 6.67 1.03 21.17
N LEU A 156 8.01 0.94 21.14
CA LEU A 156 8.87 1.71 22.03
C LEU A 156 8.73 3.23 21.80
N LEU A 157 8.65 3.65 20.53
CA LEU A 157 8.41 5.07 20.21
C LEU A 157 7.05 5.54 20.69
N ASN A 158 6.01 4.71 20.57
CA ASN A 158 4.68 5.01 21.08
C ASN A 158 4.69 5.13 22.62
N LEU A 159 5.32 4.21 23.33
CA LEU A 159 5.49 4.30 24.80
C LEU A 159 6.25 5.56 25.19
N GLY A 160 7.32 5.89 24.49
CA GLY A 160 8.06 7.13 24.72
C GLY A 160 7.20 8.39 24.49
N ALA A 161 6.42 8.42 23.43
CA ALA A 161 5.51 9.51 23.14
C ALA A 161 4.43 9.67 24.22
N LEU A 162 3.82 8.57 24.67
CA LEU A 162 2.84 8.56 25.76
C LEU A 162 3.46 9.06 27.09
N TYR A 163 4.67 8.64 27.41
CA TYR A 163 5.38 9.11 28.59
C TYR A 163 5.64 10.62 28.54
N TYR A 164 6.11 11.13 27.39
CA TYR A 164 6.33 12.58 27.20
C TYR A 164 5.03 13.39 27.19
N ALA A 165 3.94 12.82 26.69
CA ALA A 165 2.63 13.49 26.67
C ALA A 165 1.90 13.46 28.03
N GLY A 166 2.48 12.85 29.07
CA GLY A 166 1.84 12.75 30.39
C GLY A 166 0.61 11.83 30.42
N ALA A 167 0.47 10.95 29.46
CA ALA A 167 -0.69 10.04 29.33
C ALA A 167 -0.63 8.81 30.28
N ASN A 168 0.24 8.86 31.28
CA ASN A 168 0.43 7.79 32.29
C ASN A 168 -0.19 8.16 33.67
N GLU A 169 -1.12 9.13 33.70
CA GLU A 169 -1.92 9.42 34.87
C GLU A 169 -3.32 8.78 34.82
#